data_7448bcfad605e7aeaf29f39fec96a479
#
_entry.id   7448bcfad605e7aeaf29f39fec96a479
#
_cell.length_a   1.000
_cell.length_b   1.000
_cell.length_c   1.000
_cell.angle_alpha   90.00
_cell.angle_beta   90.00
_cell.angle_gamma   90.00
#
_symmetry.space_group_name_H-M   'P 1'
#
loop_
_entity.id
_entity.type
_entity.pdbx_description
1 polymer ?
#
loop_
_entity_poly.entity_id
_entity_poly.type
_entity_poly.pdbx_seq_one_letter_code
_entity_poly.pdbx_strand_id
1 'polypeptide(L)'
;GCAIPFQAMQQDLMLIKDLGANSIRTVHYPNDELFLDLCDEQGILVWEENHARGLSEEHMRNPNFENQCEECIREMIEAHYNHPSIYIWGILNECASHTEYGRECYRKQYNLIRELDQSRPRSSASCQFKTDICFGMPEIVSYNIYPLWYHDTPADVYLKDLYHWVQEETEGAGKPFLVTEIGAGAVYGYRTPAKVKWSEEYQAAAIEKQLAAVFGQEGCSGVYIWQFCDGRVCDSWFGTRPRTMNNKGIVDEYRRPKLSYETVKRIYRGLAAYFD
;
A
#
# COMPACT_ATOMS: atom_id res chain seq x y z
N GLY A 1 0.24 -16.82 3.73
CA GLY A 1 -1.13 -16.54 4.08
C GLY A 1 -1.26 -15.49 5.16
N CYS A 2 -2.47 -15.06 5.43
CA CYS A 2 -2.74 -13.99 6.39
C CYS A 2 -2.64 -14.49 7.85
N ALA A 3 -2.89 -15.76 8.09
CA ALA A 3 -2.75 -16.38 9.41
C ALA A 3 -1.31 -16.87 9.61
N ILE A 4 -0.54 -16.15 10.39
CA ILE A 4 0.84 -16.49 10.76
C ILE A 4 0.98 -16.56 12.29
N PRO A 5 1.85 -17.41 12.84
CA PRO A 5 2.08 -17.45 14.28
C PRO A 5 2.82 -16.20 14.75
N PHE A 6 2.69 -15.90 16.04
CA PHE A 6 3.31 -14.72 16.66
C PHE A 6 4.82 -14.60 16.37
N GLN A 7 5.56 -15.72 16.43
CA GLN A 7 7.00 -15.72 16.11
C GLN A 7 7.30 -15.26 14.67
N ALA A 8 6.39 -15.55 13.73
CA ALA A 8 6.54 -15.08 12.36
C ALA A 8 6.24 -13.57 12.25
N MET A 9 5.29 -13.06 13.02
CA MET A 9 5.03 -11.61 13.13
C MET A 9 6.27 -10.87 13.65
N GLN A 10 6.91 -11.40 14.71
CA GLN A 10 8.16 -10.87 15.24
C GLN A 10 9.29 -10.88 14.20
N GLN A 11 9.43 -12.00 13.48
CA GLN A 11 10.43 -12.12 12.41
C GLN A 11 10.17 -11.12 11.28
N ASP A 12 8.92 -10.98 10.86
CA ASP A 12 8.54 -10.04 9.80
C ASP A 12 8.89 -8.60 10.22
N LEU A 13 8.54 -8.21 11.44
CA LEU A 13 8.84 -6.88 11.95
C LEU A 13 10.35 -6.61 12.08
N MET A 14 11.13 -7.60 12.53
CA MET A 14 12.59 -7.51 12.57
C MET A 14 13.18 -7.24 11.17
N LEU A 15 12.72 -7.96 10.15
CA LEU A 15 13.18 -7.76 8.77
C LEU A 15 12.75 -6.39 8.22
N ILE A 16 11.54 -5.94 8.52
CA ILE A 16 11.03 -4.63 8.12
C ILE A 16 11.85 -3.50 8.75
N LYS A 17 12.19 -3.62 10.03
CA LYS A 17 13.10 -2.67 10.72
C LYS A 17 14.53 -2.72 10.16
N ASP A 18 15.01 -3.89 9.82
CA ASP A 18 16.33 -4.06 9.20
C ASP A 18 16.41 -3.37 7.82
N LEU A 19 15.30 -3.28 7.09
CA LEU A 19 15.21 -2.46 5.88
C LEU A 19 15.43 -0.95 6.16
N GLY A 20 15.13 -0.47 7.35
CA GLY A 20 15.05 0.95 7.69
C GLY A 20 13.66 1.54 7.42
N ALA A 21 12.63 0.71 7.25
CA ALA A 21 11.26 1.17 7.13
C ALA A 21 10.75 1.70 8.49
N ASN A 22 9.98 2.79 8.44
CA ASN A 22 9.38 3.41 9.62
C ASN A 22 7.85 3.28 9.67
N SER A 23 7.25 2.75 8.61
CA SER A 23 5.80 2.56 8.52
C SER A 23 5.44 1.29 7.76
N ILE A 24 4.29 0.73 8.12
CA ILE A 24 3.68 -0.45 7.49
C ILE A 24 2.24 -0.10 7.12
N ARG A 25 1.80 -0.54 5.94
CA ARG A 25 0.39 -0.57 5.58
C ARG A 25 -0.12 -2.00 5.69
N THR A 26 -1.05 -2.23 6.59
CA THR A 26 -1.62 -3.57 6.87
C THR A 26 -2.76 -3.86 5.91
N VAL A 27 -2.43 -4.43 4.78
CA VAL A 27 -3.32 -4.57 3.61
C VAL A 27 -3.92 -5.97 3.49
N HIS A 28 -5.18 -6.06 3.14
CA HIS A 28 -6.23 -5.04 2.91
C HIS A 28 -7.39 -5.36 3.86
N TYR A 29 -7.17 -5.29 5.13
CA TYR A 29 -8.13 -5.60 6.21
C TYR A 29 -7.52 -5.24 7.57
N PRO A 30 -8.35 -5.09 8.62
CA PRO A 30 -7.84 -4.93 9.99
C PRO A 30 -6.89 -6.08 10.36
N ASN A 31 -5.83 -5.76 11.08
CA ASN A 31 -4.78 -6.72 11.40
C ASN A 31 -4.94 -7.29 12.83
N ASP A 32 -4.08 -8.23 13.18
CA ASP A 32 -4.02 -8.88 14.49
C ASP A 32 -3.50 -7.89 15.54
N GLU A 33 -4.19 -7.81 16.70
CA GLU A 33 -3.82 -6.91 17.81
C GLU A 33 -2.39 -7.15 18.29
N LEU A 34 -1.92 -8.40 18.33
CA LEU A 34 -0.54 -8.70 18.73
C LEU A 34 0.50 -8.12 17.76
N PHE A 35 0.15 -8.00 16.47
CA PHE A 35 1.02 -7.33 15.52
C PHE A 35 1.03 -5.81 15.73
N LEU A 36 -0.09 -5.23 16.06
CA LEU A 36 -0.19 -3.81 16.40
C LEU A 36 0.56 -3.50 17.69
N ASP A 37 0.45 -4.35 18.73
CA ASP A 37 1.25 -4.26 19.96
C ASP A 37 2.74 -4.24 19.66
N LEU A 38 3.20 -5.13 18.78
CA LEU A 38 4.61 -5.14 18.35
C LEU A 38 5.00 -3.85 17.63
N CYS A 39 4.11 -3.28 16.80
CA CYS A 39 4.35 -2.00 16.14
C CYS A 39 4.45 -0.85 17.16
N ASP A 40 3.58 -0.83 18.17
CA ASP A 40 3.60 0.13 19.28
C ASP A 40 4.93 0.07 20.04
N GLU A 41 5.32 -1.14 20.47
CA GLU A 41 6.58 -1.37 21.18
C GLU A 41 7.82 -0.98 20.37
N GLN A 42 7.78 -1.21 19.07
CA GLN A 42 8.93 -1.02 18.19
C GLN A 42 8.98 0.36 17.52
N GLY A 43 7.94 1.20 17.71
CA GLY A 43 7.86 2.54 17.13
C GLY A 43 7.67 2.53 15.61
N ILE A 44 6.93 1.55 15.07
CA ILE A 44 6.59 1.48 13.65
C ILE A 44 5.19 2.05 13.43
N LEU A 45 5.05 3.03 12.57
CA LEU A 45 3.75 3.61 12.22
C LEU A 45 2.92 2.64 11.36
N VAL A 46 1.62 2.66 11.55
CA VAL A 46 0.69 1.77 10.84
C VAL A 46 -0.39 2.56 10.13
N TRP A 47 -0.56 2.29 8.83
CA TRP A 47 -1.78 2.56 8.10
C TRP A 47 -2.65 1.31 8.16
N GLU A 48 -3.77 1.36 8.84
CA GLU A 48 -4.74 0.27 8.89
C GLU A 48 -5.99 0.61 8.11
N GLU A 49 -6.59 -0.37 7.43
CA GLU A 49 -7.70 -0.15 6.51
C GLU A 49 -8.79 -1.24 6.59
N ASN A 50 -9.99 -0.89 6.14
CA ASN A 50 -11.09 -1.84 6.01
C ASN A 50 -10.82 -2.87 4.90
N HIS A 51 -11.65 -3.91 4.82
CA HIS A 51 -11.41 -5.10 4.00
C HIS A 51 -11.78 -4.96 2.51
N ALA A 52 -12.42 -3.89 2.06
CA ALA A 52 -12.92 -3.77 0.70
C ALA A 52 -11.83 -3.32 -0.29
N ARG A 53 -11.58 -4.13 -1.33
CA ARG A 53 -10.54 -3.87 -2.32
C ARG A 53 -10.90 -4.31 -3.72
N GLY A 54 -10.46 -3.54 -4.73
CA GLY A 54 -10.57 -3.90 -6.15
C GLY A 54 -12.01 -4.06 -6.64
N LEU A 55 -12.96 -3.33 -6.08
CA LEU A 55 -14.37 -3.47 -6.36
C LEU A 55 -14.80 -2.47 -7.44
N SER A 56 -15.43 -2.99 -8.50
CA SER A 56 -16.17 -2.16 -9.46
C SER A 56 -17.44 -1.59 -8.82
N GLU A 57 -18.06 -0.60 -9.46
CA GLU A 57 -19.34 -0.07 -9.02
C GLU A 57 -20.42 -1.16 -8.91
N GLU A 58 -20.44 -2.11 -9.84
CA GLU A 58 -21.38 -3.25 -9.80
C GLU A 58 -21.23 -4.06 -8.51
N HIS A 59 -20.01 -4.36 -8.11
CA HIS A 59 -19.72 -5.04 -6.84
C HIS A 59 -20.12 -4.20 -5.64
N MET A 60 -19.84 -2.89 -5.65
CA MET A 60 -20.21 -1.98 -4.56
C MET A 60 -21.72 -1.77 -4.44
N ARG A 61 -22.50 -2.06 -5.49
CA ARG A 61 -23.98 -2.07 -5.45
C ARG A 61 -24.57 -3.32 -4.81
N ASN A 62 -23.76 -4.27 -4.36
CA ASN A 62 -24.25 -5.40 -3.56
C ASN A 62 -24.98 -4.86 -2.30
N PRO A 63 -26.20 -5.34 -1.99
CA PRO A 63 -27.01 -4.80 -0.88
C PRO A 63 -26.33 -4.93 0.51
N ASN A 64 -25.36 -5.84 0.64
CA ASN A 64 -24.64 -6.03 1.91
C ASN A 64 -23.36 -5.17 1.99
N PHE A 65 -22.93 -4.52 0.92
CA PHE A 65 -21.65 -3.85 0.84
C PHE A 65 -21.50 -2.72 1.89
N GLU A 66 -22.49 -1.83 1.93
CA GLU A 66 -22.44 -0.67 2.84
C GLU A 66 -22.40 -1.12 4.31
N ASN A 67 -23.29 -2.04 4.71
CA ASN A 67 -23.34 -2.55 6.07
C ASN A 67 -22.04 -3.26 6.47
N GLN A 68 -21.49 -4.10 5.59
CA GLN A 68 -20.23 -4.80 5.87
C GLN A 68 -19.05 -3.85 6.02
N CYS A 69 -18.98 -2.79 5.21
CA CYS A 69 -17.95 -1.76 5.36
C CYS A 69 -18.13 -0.97 6.65
N GLU A 70 -19.36 -0.59 6.99
CA GLU A 70 -19.66 0.13 8.23
C GLU A 70 -19.32 -0.70 9.47
N GLU A 71 -19.76 -1.95 9.54
CA GLU A 71 -19.44 -2.86 10.63
C GLU A 71 -17.93 -3.05 10.79
N CYS A 72 -17.22 -3.32 9.68
CA CYS A 72 -15.78 -3.48 9.70
C CYS A 72 -15.05 -2.21 10.21
N ILE A 73 -15.46 -1.02 9.79
CA ILE A 73 -14.86 0.23 10.26
C ILE A 73 -15.12 0.46 11.74
N ARG A 74 -16.34 0.18 12.23
CA ARG A 74 -16.69 0.32 13.66
C ARG A 74 -15.88 -0.64 14.51
N GLU A 75 -15.84 -1.91 14.16
CA GLU A 75 -15.06 -2.93 14.86
C GLU A 75 -13.57 -2.61 14.86
N MET A 76 -13.02 -2.22 13.72
CA MET A 76 -11.61 -1.84 13.57
C MET A 76 -11.25 -0.68 14.50
N ILE A 77 -12.00 0.41 14.48
CA ILE A 77 -11.70 1.59 15.28
C ILE A 77 -11.97 1.30 16.77
N GLU A 78 -13.04 0.59 17.12
CA GLU A 78 -13.34 0.23 18.51
C GLU A 78 -12.23 -0.63 19.13
N ALA A 79 -11.76 -1.64 18.39
CA ALA A 79 -10.69 -2.52 18.86
C ALA A 79 -9.33 -1.82 18.92
N HIS A 80 -8.99 -1.04 17.90
CA HIS A 80 -7.61 -0.57 17.69
C HIS A 80 -7.39 0.92 17.98
N TYR A 81 -8.39 1.65 18.46
CA TYR A 81 -8.32 3.09 18.75
C TYR A 81 -7.11 3.48 19.62
N ASN A 82 -6.77 2.65 20.59
CA ASN A 82 -5.72 2.93 21.57
C ASN A 82 -4.29 2.54 21.11
N HIS A 83 -4.11 2.01 19.89
CA HIS A 83 -2.78 1.76 19.35
C HIS A 83 -2.13 3.06 18.87
N PRO A 84 -1.06 3.57 19.53
CA PRO A 84 -0.40 4.79 19.12
C PRO A 84 0.37 4.66 17.80
N SER A 85 0.69 3.45 17.38
CA SER A 85 1.31 3.18 16.07
C SER A 85 0.39 3.52 14.90
N ILE A 86 -0.93 3.36 15.04
CA ILE A 86 -1.87 3.68 13.96
C ILE A 86 -1.92 5.18 13.76
N TYR A 87 -1.52 5.64 12.57
CA TYR A 87 -1.48 7.06 12.24
C TYR A 87 -2.40 7.45 11.09
N ILE A 88 -2.90 6.48 10.31
CA ILE A 88 -3.87 6.68 9.23
C ILE A 88 -4.94 5.58 9.30
N TRP A 89 -6.21 5.98 9.23
CA TRP A 89 -7.31 5.09 8.95
C TRP A 89 -7.59 5.04 7.45
N GLY A 90 -7.54 3.85 6.87
CA GLY A 90 -7.78 3.59 5.46
C GLY A 90 -9.17 3.04 5.16
N ILE A 91 -9.64 3.35 3.95
CA ILE A 91 -10.84 2.73 3.37
C ILE A 91 -10.53 2.21 1.97
N LEU A 92 -11.40 1.43 1.40
CA LEU A 92 -11.56 1.12 -0.03
C LEU A 92 -10.28 1.18 -0.89
N ASN A 93 -9.49 0.10 -0.91
CA ASN A 93 -8.36 0.01 -1.82
C ASN A 93 -8.83 -0.24 -3.26
N GLU A 94 -8.41 0.59 -4.23
CA GLU A 94 -8.64 0.38 -5.68
C GLU A 94 -10.10 0.13 -6.07
N CYS A 95 -11.05 0.71 -5.35
CA CYS A 95 -12.46 0.62 -5.66
C CYS A 95 -12.91 1.70 -6.67
N ALA A 96 -14.19 1.75 -7.00
CA ALA A 96 -14.73 2.60 -8.06
C ALA A 96 -14.80 4.11 -7.67
N SER A 97 -13.66 4.71 -7.30
CA SER A 97 -13.55 6.13 -6.92
C SER A 97 -13.74 7.12 -8.07
N HIS A 98 -13.88 6.62 -9.30
CA HIS A 98 -14.11 7.41 -10.52
C HIS A 98 -15.60 7.51 -10.88
N THR A 99 -16.52 6.98 -10.08
CA THR A 99 -17.96 7.01 -10.33
C THR A 99 -18.71 7.76 -9.24
N GLU A 100 -19.84 8.38 -9.57
CA GLU A 100 -20.65 9.11 -8.58
C GLU A 100 -21.20 8.21 -7.47
N TYR A 101 -21.59 6.99 -7.81
CA TYR A 101 -22.03 6.01 -6.82
C TYR A 101 -20.86 5.61 -5.88
N GLY A 102 -19.68 5.35 -6.46
CA GLY A 102 -18.48 5.10 -5.69
C GLY A 102 -18.17 6.27 -4.75
N ARG A 103 -18.17 7.50 -5.27
CA ARG A 103 -17.96 8.71 -4.49
C ARG A 103 -18.88 8.81 -3.26
N GLU A 104 -20.15 8.44 -3.42
CA GLU A 104 -21.10 8.41 -2.31
C GLU A 104 -20.70 7.36 -1.24
N CYS A 105 -20.28 6.17 -1.67
CA CYS A 105 -19.78 5.13 -0.75
C CYS A 105 -18.53 5.60 0.01
N TYR A 106 -17.58 6.23 -0.69
CA TYR A 106 -16.38 6.82 -0.07
C TYR A 106 -16.76 7.89 0.95
N ARG A 107 -17.68 8.77 0.62
CA ARG A 107 -18.14 9.84 1.50
C ARG A 107 -18.74 9.30 2.80
N LYS A 108 -19.59 8.28 2.72
CA LYS A 108 -20.18 7.62 3.90
C LYS A 108 -19.11 7.06 4.83
N GLN A 109 -18.13 6.33 4.28
CA GLN A 109 -17.08 5.72 5.09
C GLN A 109 -16.13 6.76 5.71
N TYR A 110 -15.74 7.80 4.98
CA TYR A 110 -14.94 8.88 5.54
C TYR A 110 -15.68 9.65 6.64
N ASN A 111 -16.98 9.90 6.48
CA ASN A 111 -17.77 10.53 7.52
C ASN A 111 -17.88 9.65 8.77
N LEU A 112 -18.09 8.34 8.59
CA LEU A 112 -18.14 7.40 9.70
C LEU A 112 -16.83 7.40 10.51
N ILE A 113 -15.67 7.30 9.83
CA ILE A 113 -14.38 7.36 10.54
C ILE A 113 -14.25 8.68 11.30
N ARG A 114 -14.64 9.82 10.70
CA ARG A 114 -14.57 11.12 11.37
C ARG A 114 -15.49 11.22 12.59
N GLU A 115 -16.60 10.52 12.59
CA GLU A 115 -17.48 10.44 13.76
C GLU A 115 -16.85 9.61 14.89
N LEU A 116 -16.11 8.54 14.55
CA LEU A 116 -15.49 7.63 15.49
C LEU A 116 -14.12 8.11 15.99
N ASP A 117 -13.32 8.71 15.12
CA ASP A 117 -11.99 9.23 15.45
C ASP A 117 -11.69 10.51 14.64
N GLN A 118 -11.49 11.62 15.36
CA GLN A 118 -11.11 12.91 14.80
C GLN A 118 -9.61 13.20 14.93
N SER A 119 -8.86 12.32 15.57
CA SER A 119 -7.45 12.56 15.87
C SER A 119 -6.50 12.11 14.76
N ARG A 120 -6.93 11.18 13.89
CA ARG A 120 -6.13 10.59 12.83
C ARG A 120 -6.64 10.97 11.45
N PRO A 121 -5.74 11.25 10.50
CA PRO A 121 -6.11 11.48 9.12
C PRO A 121 -6.65 10.20 8.45
N ARG A 122 -7.43 10.39 7.40
CA ARG A 122 -8.08 9.34 6.62
C ARG A 122 -7.56 9.35 5.20
N SER A 123 -7.49 8.18 4.59
CA SER A 123 -7.11 8.05 3.19
C SER A 123 -7.71 6.81 2.53
N SER A 124 -7.53 6.69 1.23
CA SER A 124 -7.81 5.50 0.43
C SER A 124 -6.80 5.40 -0.69
N ALA A 125 -6.39 4.20 -1.03
CA ALA A 125 -5.44 3.99 -2.11
C ALA A 125 -6.17 3.91 -3.46
N SER A 126 -5.98 4.91 -4.32
CA SER A 126 -6.55 4.95 -5.67
C SER A 126 -5.64 4.25 -6.69
N CYS A 127 -6.23 3.62 -7.70
CA CYS A 127 -5.55 3.21 -8.94
C CYS A 127 -6.16 3.90 -10.18
N GLN A 128 -7.07 4.86 -9.99
CA GLN A 128 -7.85 5.51 -11.05
C GLN A 128 -7.06 6.67 -11.68
N PHE A 129 -6.14 6.33 -12.59
CA PHE A 129 -5.25 7.29 -13.22
C PHE A 129 -6.02 8.44 -13.91
N LYS A 130 -5.89 9.65 -13.36
CA LYS A 130 -6.53 10.89 -13.83
C LYS A 130 -8.07 10.85 -13.96
N THR A 131 -8.73 9.98 -13.19
CA THR A 131 -10.20 9.88 -13.21
C THR A 131 -10.83 9.81 -11.83
N ASP A 132 -10.04 9.78 -10.75
CA ASP A 132 -10.54 9.76 -9.38
C ASP A 132 -11.23 11.08 -9.02
N ILE A 133 -12.45 11.01 -8.49
CA ILE A 133 -13.26 12.16 -8.09
C ILE A 133 -13.46 12.28 -6.57
N CYS A 134 -12.68 11.53 -5.78
CA CYS A 134 -12.87 11.43 -4.34
C CYS A 134 -11.89 12.24 -3.50
N PHE A 135 -10.89 12.89 -4.06
CA PHE A 135 -9.79 13.54 -3.33
C PHE A 135 -10.18 14.78 -2.51
N GLY A 136 -11.38 15.29 -2.65
CA GLY A 136 -11.89 16.34 -1.77
C GLY A 136 -12.12 15.89 -0.33
N MET A 137 -12.35 14.59 -0.10
CA MET A 137 -12.81 14.05 1.17
C MET A 137 -11.72 13.64 2.16
N PRO A 138 -10.64 12.91 1.75
CA PRO A 138 -9.56 12.52 2.65
C PRO A 138 -8.62 13.68 2.98
N GLU A 139 -7.88 13.56 4.07
CA GLU A 139 -6.79 14.49 4.42
C GLU A 139 -5.52 14.22 3.62
N ILE A 140 -5.33 13.02 3.12
CA ILE A 140 -4.16 12.57 2.38
C ILE A 140 -4.59 11.97 1.05
N VAL A 141 -4.00 12.43 -0.06
CA VAL A 141 -4.17 11.81 -1.38
C VAL A 141 -3.22 10.65 -1.51
N SER A 142 -3.71 9.49 -1.94
CA SER A 142 -2.89 8.28 -2.00
C SER A 142 -3.13 7.48 -3.28
N TYR A 143 -2.05 6.97 -3.86
CA TYR A 143 -2.07 6.24 -5.12
C TYR A 143 -1.24 4.96 -5.10
N ASN A 144 -1.80 3.90 -5.69
CA ASN A 144 -1.08 2.70 -6.11
C ASN A 144 -0.57 2.91 -7.54
N ILE A 145 0.74 2.84 -7.74
CA ILE A 145 1.36 3.04 -9.05
C ILE A 145 2.37 1.92 -9.37
N TYR A 146 2.34 1.46 -10.62
CA TYR A 146 3.21 0.35 -11.03
C TYR A 146 3.92 0.63 -12.37
N PRO A 147 4.58 1.81 -12.56
CA PRO A 147 5.41 2.04 -13.74
C PRO A 147 6.53 1.00 -13.80
N LEU A 148 6.97 0.63 -14.98
CA LEU A 148 7.95 -0.44 -15.25
C LEU A 148 7.43 -1.86 -14.94
N TRP A 149 6.21 -2.01 -14.43
CA TRP A 149 5.60 -3.32 -14.21
C TRP A 149 4.34 -3.54 -15.06
N TYR A 150 3.31 -2.72 -14.88
CA TYR A 150 2.10 -2.77 -15.72
C TYR A 150 2.16 -1.78 -16.89
N HIS A 151 3.02 -0.77 -16.81
CA HIS A 151 3.23 0.25 -17.83
C HIS A 151 4.71 0.37 -18.12
N ASP A 152 5.09 0.59 -19.38
CA ASP A 152 6.49 0.76 -19.79
C ASP A 152 6.98 2.23 -19.63
N THR A 153 6.12 3.12 -19.11
CA THR A 153 6.47 4.52 -18.85
C THR A 153 7.54 4.60 -17.76
N PRO A 154 8.56 5.45 -17.90
CA PRO A 154 9.53 5.73 -16.84
C PRO A 154 8.84 6.20 -15.56
N ALA A 155 9.35 5.78 -14.40
CA ALA A 155 8.68 5.98 -13.11
C ALA A 155 8.55 7.47 -12.74
N ASP A 156 9.57 8.25 -13.01
CA ASP A 156 9.62 9.70 -12.79
C ASP A 156 8.62 10.46 -13.67
N VAL A 157 8.52 10.08 -14.95
CA VAL A 157 7.55 10.66 -15.89
C VAL A 157 6.13 10.34 -15.46
N TYR A 158 5.85 9.08 -15.12
CA TYR A 158 4.52 8.65 -14.68
C TYR A 158 4.08 9.38 -13.42
N LEU A 159 4.95 9.41 -12.41
CA LEU A 159 4.62 10.04 -11.11
C LEU A 159 4.45 11.55 -11.24
N LYS A 160 5.34 12.21 -11.97
CA LYS A 160 5.28 13.67 -12.18
C LYS A 160 3.97 14.07 -12.87
N ASP A 161 3.56 13.31 -13.89
CA ASP A 161 2.32 13.57 -14.63
C ASP A 161 1.07 13.36 -13.74
N LEU A 162 1.08 12.29 -12.93
CA LEU A 162 0.00 12.02 -11.97
C LEU A 162 -0.06 13.09 -10.88
N TYR A 163 1.09 13.43 -10.28
CA TYR A 163 1.17 14.44 -9.22
C TYR A 163 0.71 15.81 -9.72
N HIS A 164 1.16 16.23 -10.90
CA HIS A 164 0.74 17.48 -11.53
C HIS A 164 -0.80 17.52 -11.71
N TRP A 165 -1.38 16.44 -12.25
CA TRP A 165 -2.84 16.35 -12.40
C TRP A 165 -3.58 16.48 -11.05
N VAL A 166 -3.10 15.81 -10.00
CA VAL A 166 -3.70 15.93 -8.67
C VAL A 166 -3.67 17.38 -8.16
N GLN A 167 -2.54 18.08 -8.36
CA GLN A 167 -2.36 19.45 -7.86
C GLN A 167 -3.12 20.50 -8.68
N GLU A 168 -3.31 20.30 -9.98
CA GLU A 168 -3.88 21.34 -10.86
C GLU A 168 -5.35 21.09 -11.20
N GLU A 169 -5.81 19.82 -11.16
CA GLU A 169 -7.12 19.46 -11.71
C GLU A 169 -8.06 18.79 -10.69
N THR A 170 -7.66 18.62 -9.43
CA THR A 170 -8.49 17.93 -8.44
C THR A 170 -8.63 18.70 -7.12
N GLU A 171 -9.63 18.30 -6.32
CA GLU A 171 -9.79 18.78 -4.95
C GLU A 171 -8.71 18.24 -3.97
N GLY A 172 -7.74 17.49 -4.48
CA GLY A 172 -6.57 17.02 -3.75
C GLY A 172 -5.41 18.01 -3.71
N ALA A 173 -5.53 19.15 -4.39
CA ALA A 173 -4.51 20.18 -4.43
C ALA A 173 -4.08 20.64 -3.02
N GLY A 174 -2.77 20.72 -2.79
CA GLY A 174 -2.18 21.15 -1.52
C GLY A 174 -2.24 20.13 -0.37
N LYS A 175 -2.82 18.94 -0.59
CA LYS A 175 -2.82 17.87 0.40
C LYS A 175 -1.52 17.05 0.33
N PRO A 176 -1.08 16.43 1.45
CA PRO A 176 0.00 15.44 1.42
C PRO A 176 -0.30 14.35 0.38
N PHE A 177 0.72 13.90 -0.34
CA PHE A 177 0.61 12.88 -1.37
C PHE A 177 1.42 11.64 -0.98
N LEU A 178 0.77 10.48 -0.86
CA LEU A 178 1.42 9.21 -0.57
C LEU A 178 1.33 8.27 -1.77
N VAL A 179 2.44 7.62 -2.07
CA VAL A 179 2.45 6.47 -2.99
C VAL A 179 2.25 5.20 -2.16
N THR A 180 1.06 4.62 -2.25
CA THR A 180 0.62 3.54 -1.37
C THR A 180 0.97 2.15 -1.87
N GLU A 181 1.33 2.03 -3.14
CA GLU A 181 1.93 0.81 -3.68
C GLU A 181 2.86 1.14 -4.85
N ILE A 182 4.07 0.59 -4.80
CA ILE A 182 4.98 0.38 -5.92
C ILE A 182 5.44 -1.07 -5.90
N GLY A 183 6.00 -1.56 -6.99
CA GLY A 183 6.61 -2.88 -6.97
C GLY A 183 6.75 -3.52 -8.34
N ALA A 184 7.43 -4.66 -8.35
CA ALA A 184 7.58 -5.54 -9.49
C ALA A 184 7.68 -6.99 -8.99
N GLY A 185 7.32 -7.97 -9.83
CA GLY A 185 7.40 -9.38 -9.47
C GLY A 185 8.76 -9.99 -9.75
N ALA A 186 9.22 -10.90 -8.86
CA ALA A 186 10.35 -11.79 -9.10
C ALA A 186 10.14 -13.16 -8.46
N VAL A 187 10.47 -14.21 -9.18
CA VAL A 187 10.51 -15.56 -8.63
C VAL A 187 11.84 -15.72 -7.88
N TYR A 188 11.78 -16.08 -6.60
CA TYR A 188 12.98 -16.32 -5.79
C TYR A 188 13.94 -17.30 -6.45
N GLY A 189 15.21 -16.91 -6.53
CA GLY A 189 16.27 -17.72 -7.17
C GLY A 189 16.34 -17.59 -8.69
N TYR A 190 15.37 -16.94 -9.36
CA TYR A 190 15.47 -16.69 -10.78
C TYR A 190 16.38 -15.49 -11.05
N ARG A 191 17.62 -15.78 -11.44
CA ARG A 191 18.72 -14.84 -11.65
C ARG A 191 19.14 -14.81 -13.10
N THR A 192 19.26 -13.64 -13.69
CA THR A 192 19.74 -13.47 -15.06
C THR A 192 20.30 -12.08 -15.30
N PRO A 193 21.51 -11.96 -15.94
CA PRO A 193 22.08 -10.68 -16.29
C PRO A 193 21.26 -9.90 -17.33
N ALA A 194 20.36 -10.58 -18.06
CA ALA A 194 19.46 -9.94 -19.03
C ALA A 194 18.33 -9.11 -18.37
N LYS A 195 18.16 -9.21 -17.04
CA LYS A 195 17.17 -8.42 -16.27
C LYS A 195 15.77 -8.48 -16.90
N VAL A 196 15.29 -9.69 -17.22
CA VAL A 196 13.95 -9.89 -17.77
C VAL A 196 12.90 -9.87 -16.67
N LYS A 197 11.65 -9.52 -17.00
CA LYS A 197 10.52 -9.58 -16.03
C LYS A 197 10.52 -10.94 -15.33
N TRP A 198 10.18 -10.95 -14.06
CA TRP A 198 10.21 -12.07 -13.12
C TRP A 198 11.60 -12.45 -12.61
N SER A 199 12.71 -11.89 -13.11
CA SER A 199 14.01 -12.07 -12.47
C SER A 199 14.19 -11.16 -11.26
N GLU A 200 15.02 -11.55 -10.30
CA GLU A 200 15.30 -10.72 -9.13
C GLU A 200 16.06 -9.44 -9.51
N GLU A 201 16.91 -9.48 -10.54
CA GLU A 201 17.59 -8.29 -11.07
C GLU A 201 16.61 -7.29 -11.67
N TYR A 202 15.56 -7.77 -12.35
CA TYR A 202 14.51 -6.88 -12.87
C TYR A 202 13.74 -6.22 -11.73
N GLN A 203 13.31 -7.00 -10.73
CA GLN A 203 12.58 -6.49 -9.57
C GLN A 203 13.38 -5.41 -8.84
N ALA A 204 14.65 -5.70 -8.53
CA ALA A 204 15.55 -4.77 -7.85
C ALA A 204 15.71 -3.46 -8.63
N ALA A 205 15.97 -3.55 -9.94
CA ALA A 205 16.13 -2.37 -10.81
C ALA A 205 14.83 -1.56 -10.96
N ALA A 206 13.67 -2.22 -11.06
CA ALA A 206 12.38 -1.55 -11.15
C ALA A 206 12.03 -0.80 -9.86
N ILE A 207 12.16 -1.46 -8.71
CA ILE A 207 11.90 -0.85 -7.39
C ILE A 207 12.88 0.31 -7.13
N GLU A 208 14.15 0.17 -7.47
CA GLU A 208 15.13 1.27 -7.34
C GLU A 208 14.70 2.51 -8.11
N LYS A 209 14.26 2.35 -9.36
CA LYS A 209 13.77 3.48 -10.18
C LYS A 209 12.46 4.07 -9.66
N GLN A 210 11.54 3.22 -9.18
CA GLN A 210 10.29 3.68 -8.57
C GLN A 210 10.55 4.47 -7.29
N LEU A 211 11.42 4.00 -6.40
CA LEU A 211 11.81 4.71 -5.19
C LEU A 211 12.53 6.03 -5.51
N ALA A 212 13.44 6.02 -6.48
CA ALA A 212 14.13 7.24 -6.92
C ALA A 212 13.15 8.29 -7.45
N ALA A 213 12.10 7.87 -8.17
CA ALA A 213 11.06 8.78 -8.65
C ALA A 213 10.27 9.39 -7.48
N VAL A 214 9.85 8.57 -6.50
CA VAL A 214 9.07 9.06 -5.34
C VAL A 214 9.88 10.00 -4.48
N PHE A 215 11.10 9.64 -4.11
CA PHE A 215 11.95 10.50 -3.27
C PHE A 215 12.50 11.72 -4.00
N GLY A 216 12.50 11.71 -5.34
CA GLY A 216 12.84 12.86 -6.16
C GLY A 216 11.67 13.80 -6.47
N GLN A 217 10.42 13.39 -6.16
CA GLN A 217 9.23 14.22 -6.40
C GLN A 217 8.94 15.06 -5.16
N GLU A 218 9.18 16.36 -5.26
CA GLU A 218 8.76 17.31 -4.22
C GLU A 218 7.26 17.22 -3.97
N GLY A 219 6.85 17.21 -2.70
CA GLY A 219 5.46 17.06 -2.28
C GLY A 219 4.99 15.61 -2.05
N CYS A 220 5.78 14.61 -2.43
CA CYS A 220 5.54 13.23 -1.98
C CYS A 220 5.95 13.08 -0.51
N SER A 221 5.02 12.56 0.31
CA SER A 221 5.21 12.40 1.76
C SER A 221 5.72 11.02 2.16
N GLY A 222 5.70 10.05 1.26
CA GLY A 222 6.17 8.69 1.53
C GLY A 222 5.75 7.67 0.49
N VAL A 223 6.22 6.43 0.71
CA VAL A 223 5.96 5.31 -0.19
C VAL A 223 5.87 3.98 0.55
N TYR A 224 4.97 3.12 0.09
CA TYR A 224 4.87 1.72 0.49
C TYR A 224 5.20 0.81 -0.69
N ILE A 225 5.90 -0.28 -0.39
CA ILE A 225 6.26 -1.29 -1.39
C ILE A 225 5.25 -2.44 -1.34
N TRP A 226 4.63 -2.74 -2.45
CA TRP A 226 3.84 -3.95 -2.62
C TRP A 226 4.71 -5.06 -3.21
N GLN A 227 5.14 -6.02 -2.40
CA GLN A 227 4.76 -6.23 -1.01
C GLN A 227 5.96 -6.73 -0.21
N PHE A 228 5.81 -6.89 1.09
CA PHE A 228 6.89 -7.42 1.92
C PHE A 228 7.19 -8.89 1.55
N CYS A 229 6.21 -9.77 1.61
CA CYS A 229 6.38 -11.22 1.49
C CYS A 229 5.54 -11.78 0.34
N ASP A 230 6.09 -12.73 -0.43
CA ASP A 230 5.30 -13.48 -1.42
C ASP A 230 4.12 -14.18 -0.75
N GLY A 231 2.98 -14.19 -1.43
CA GLY A 231 1.76 -14.78 -0.91
C GLY A 231 1.00 -15.56 -1.99
N ARG A 232 0.32 -16.63 -1.60
CA ARG A 232 -0.53 -17.38 -2.51
C ARG A 232 -1.70 -16.52 -2.98
N VAL A 233 -2.01 -16.55 -4.28
CA VAL A 233 -3.19 -15.88 -4.85
C VAL A 233 -4.39 -16.82 -4.86
N CYS A 234 -5.59 -16.26 -5.01
CA CYS A 234 -6.80 -17.06 -5.24
C CYS A 234 -6.80 -17.71 -6.63
N ASP A 235 -7.61 -18.72 -6.81
CA ASP A 235 -7.63 -19.59 -7.99
C ASP A 235 -7.83 -18.84 -9.31
N SER A 236 -8.61 -17.77 -9.29
CA SER A 236 -8.84 -16.91 -10.47
C SER A 236 -7.56 -16.28 -11.05
N TRP A 237 -6.49 -16.18 -10.25
CA TRP A 237 -5.21 -15.60 -10.66
C TRP A 237 -4.14 -16.63 -11.01
N PHE A 238 -4.38 -17.94 -10.84
CA PHE A 238 -3.37 -18.99 -11.03
C PHE A 238 -2.71 -18.94 -12.41
N GLY A 239 -3.48 -18.70 -13.47
CA GLY A 239 -2.97 -18.66 -14.85
C GLY A 239 -2.06 -17.46 -15.16
N THR A 240 -2.06 -16.43 -14.33
CA THR A 240 -1.31 -15.19 -14.55
C THR A 240 -0.15 -14.98 -13.59
N ARG A 241 0.02 -15.89 -12.62
CA ARG A 241 1.01 -15.75 -11.55
C ARG A 241 1.93 -16.97 -11.50
N PRO A 242 3.25 -16.82 -11.69
CA PRO A 242 4.21 -17.93 -11.55
C PRO A 242 4.06 -18.60 -10.18
N ARG A 243 4.06 -19.94 -10.18
CA ARG A 243 3.92 -20.76 -8.97
C ARG A 243 2.62 -20.49 -8.18
N THR A 244 1.57 -19.93 -8.79
CA THR A 244 0.32 -19.52 -8.12
C THR A 244 0.53 -18.51 -6.97
N MET A 245 1.60 -17.71 -7.06
CA MET A 245 2.01 -16.76 -6.01
C MET A 245 1.98 -15.34 -6.53
N ASN A 246 1.60 -14.40 -5.69
CA ASN A 246 1.96 -13.01 -5.88
C ASN A 246 3.43 -12.85 -5.53
N ASN A 247 4.27 -12.85 -6.56
CA ASN A 247 5.73 -12.82 -6.43
C ASN A 247 6.29 -11.39 -6.32
N LYS A 248 5.49 -10.42 -5.88
CA LYS A 248 5.97 -9.05 -5.67
C LYS A 248 6.63 -8.84 -4.31
N GLY A 249 6.66 -9.85 -3.43
CA GLY A 249 7.41 -9.80 -2.19
C GLY A 249 8.87 -9.43 -2.41
N ILE A 250 9.43 -8.61 -1.53
CA ILE A 250 10.89 -8.37 -1.46
C ILE A 250 11.58 -9.49 -0.68
N VAL A 251 10.81 -10.27 0.06
CA VAL A 251 11.18 -11.60 0.55
C VAL A 251 10.22 -12.64 -0.04
N ASP A 252 10.63 -13.91 -0.08
CA ASP A 252 9.75 -14.98 -0.50
C ASP A 252 8.78 -15.44 0.61
N GLU A 253 7.98 -16.46 0.34
CA GLU A 253 6.99 -17.01 1.30
C GLU A 253 7.63 -17.63 2.57
N TYR A 254 8.93 -17.88 2.55
CA TYR A 254 9.73 -18.37 3.69
C TYR A 254 10.57 -17.27 4.34
N ARG A 255 10.36 -16.01 4.01
CA ARG A 255 11.10 -14.82 4.50
C ARG A 255 12.57 -14.78 4.06
N ARG A 256 12.92 -15.48 2.96
CA ARG A 256 14.26 -15.39 2.37
C ARG A 256 14.34 -14.10 1.53
N PRO A 257 15.33 -13.23 1.80
CA PRO A 257 15.50 -11.99 1.05
C PRO A 257 15.78 -12.23 -0.43
N LYS A 258 15.11 -11.46 -1.31
CA LYS A 258 15.45 -11.36 -2.72
C LYS A 258 16.47 -10.22 -2.93
N LEU A 259 17.02 -10.06 -4.13
CA LEU A 259 17.92 -8.92 -4.44
C LEU A 259 17.31 -7.57 -4.12
N SER A 260 16.02 -7.42 -4.34
CA SER A 260 15.29 -6.19 -4.05
C SER A 260 15.31 -5.81 -2.57
N TYR A 261 15.40 -6.78 -1.65
CA TYR A 261 15.52 -6.50 -0.22
C TYR A 261 16.75 -5.64 0.08
N GLU A 262 17.93 -6.05 -0.40
CA GLU A 262 19.17 -5.28 -0.19
C GLU A 262 19.14 -3.92 -0.90
N THR A 263 18.48 -3.85 -2.05
CA THR A 263 18.28 -2.58 -2.77
C THR A 263 17.45 -1.60 -1.95
N VAL A 264 16.32 -2.05 -1.41
CA VAL A 264 15.44 -1.24 -0.55
C VAL A 264 16.17 -0.82 0.73
N LYS A 265 16.83 -1.76 1.39
CA LYS A 265 17.62 -1.50 2.61
C LYS A 265 18.67 -0.41 2.41
N ARG A 266 19.43 -0.50 1.32
CA ARG A 266 20.43 0.52 0.97
C ARG A 266 19.80 1.90 0.79
N ILE A 267 18.65 1.97 0.10
CA ILE A 267 17.97 3.24 -0.18
C ILE A 267 17.38 3.82 1.11
N TYR A 268 16.61 3.04 1.87
CA TYR A 268 15.94 3.52 3.08
C TYR A 268 16.94 3.96 4.17
N ARG A 269 18.00 3.18 4.39
CA ARG A 269 19.06 3.56 5.35
C ARG A 269 19.87 4.76 4.88
N GLY A 270 20.07 4.93 3.58
CA GLY A 270 20.71 6.12 3.01
C GLY A 270 19.87 7.39 3.23
N LEU A 271 18.55 7.27 3.18
CA LEU A 271 17.63 8.38 3.48
C LEU A 271 17.61 8.72 4.98
N ALA A 272 17.56 7.71 5.86
CA ALA A 272 17.57 7.93 7.30
C ALA A 272 18.80 8.73 7.72
N ALA A 273 19.98 8.41 7.19
CA ALA A 273 21.22 9.15 7.46
C ALA A 273 21.22 10.61 6.94
N TYR A 274 20.20 11.03 6.22
CA TYR A 274 20.05 12.43 5.77
C TYR A 274 19.23 13.28 6.74
N PHE A 275 18.48 12.63 7.66
CA PHE A 275 17.63 13.28 8.64
C PHE A 275 18.17 13.18 10.09
N ASP A 276 19.22 12.39 10.31
CA ASP A 276 20.01 12.33 11.56
C ASP A 276 21.10 13.43 11.55
#